data_fde350a9fe4830c4c89fe6c47e70758a
#
_entry.id   fde350a9fe4830c4c89fe6c47e70758a
#
_cell.length_a   1.000
_cell.length_b   1.000
_cell.length_c   1.000
_cell.angle_alpha   90.00
_cell.angle_beta   90.00
_cell.angle_gamma   90.00
#
_symmetry.space_group_name_H-M   'P 1'
#
loop_
_entity.id
_entity.type
_entity.pdbx_description
1 polymer ?
#
loop_
_entity_poly.entity_id
_entity_poly.type
_entity_poly.pdbx_seq_one_letter_code
_entity_poly.pdbx_strand_id
1 'polypeptide(L)'
;MSSNPLIALENEAEQLKVDGKYDEAIAKLNEALAIDEKFVRAYLALSVLYHKKEEYVKSVELAEKAVELEPEDPFNLSALSVMCQRAFEGTKDPVYIQKAEDAMAKSRGM
;
A
#
# COMPACT_ATOMS: atom_id res chain seq x y z
N MET A 1 11.61 -28.19 -6.44
CA MET A 1 11.16 -27.35 -5.32
C MET A 1 10.16 -26.32 -5.80
N SER A 2 9.02 -26.29 -5.18
CA SER A 2 8.00 -25.33 -5.58
C SER A 2 8.32 -23.96 -4.96
N SER A 3 8.19 -22.92 -5.74
CA SER A 3 8.29 -21.55 -5.25
C SER A 3 6.88 -20.96 -5.21
N ASN A 4 6.64 -20.11 -4.22
CA ASN A 4 5.38 -19.42 -4.11
C ASN A 4 5.35 -18.31 -5.17
N PRO A 5 4.44 -18.36 -6.16
CA PRO A 5 4.41 -17.34 -7.20
C PRO A 5 4.14 -15.92 -6.66
N LEU A 6 3.42 -15.81 -5.55
CA LEU A 6 3.17 -14.49 -4.93
C LEU A 6 4.46 -13.88 -4.41
N ILE A 7 5.27 -14.69 -3.73
CA ILE A 7 6.57 -14.24 -3.20
C ILE A 7 7.51 -13.85 -4.35
N ALA A 8 7.53 -14.66 -5.42
CA ALA A 8 8.38 -14.37 -6.58
C ALA A 8 7.99 -13.03 -7.22
N LEU A 9 6.70 -12.79 -7.41
CA LEU A 9 6.21 -11.54 -7.99
C LEU A 9 6.49 -10.35 -7.07
N GLU A 10 6.35 -10.53 -5.77
CA GLU A 10 6.66 -9.51 -4.79
C GLU A 10 8.14 -9.12 -4.85
N ASN A 11 9.02 -10.11 -4.93
CA ASN A 11 10.46 -9.87 -5.01
C ASN A 11 10.84 -9.17 -6.32
N GLU A 12 10.24 -9.57 -7.43
CA GLU A 12 10.49 -8.92 -8.73
C GLU A 12 10.03 -7.45 -8.67
N ALA A 13 8.86 -7.20 -8.07
CA ALA A 13 8.34 -5.85 -7.92
C ALA A 13 9.27 -4.99 -7.07
N GLU A 14 9.80 -5.54 -5.97
CA GLU A 14 10.72 -4.81 -5.11
C GLU A 14 11.99 -4.41 -5.86
N GLN A 15 12.53 -5.32 -6.66
CA GLN A 15 13.72 -5.02 -7.45
C GLN A 15 13.42 -3.93 -8.49
N LEU A 16 12.28 -4.03 -9.16
CA LEU A 16 11.87 -3.02 -10.15
C LEU A 16 11.67 -1.64 -9.50
N LYS A 17 11.15 -1.62 -8.28
CA LYS A 17 11.00 -0.37 -7.52
C LYS A 17 12.37 0.25 -7.23
N VAL A 18 13.31 -0.55 -6.80
CA VAL A 18 14.69 -0.10 -6.51
C VAL A 18 15.32 0.48 -7.78
N ASP A 19 15.04 -0.12 -8.93
CA ASP A 19 15.56 0.33 -10.22
C ASP A 19 14.80 1.54 -10.78
N GLY A 20 13.78 2.02 -10.08
CA GLY A 20 12.97 3.16 -10.53
C GLY A 20 11.92 2.82 -11.58
N LYS A 21 11.72 1.53 -11.85
CA LYS A 21 10.76 1.06 -12.86
C LYS A 21 9.40 0.83 -12.22
N TYR A 22 8.74 1.91 -11.83
CA TYR A 22 7.52 1.86 -11.02
C TYR A 22 6.35 1.20 -11.75
N ASP A 23 6.13 1.53 -13.01
CA ASP A 23 5.01 0.95 -13.77
C ASP A 23 5.18 -0.56 -13.95
N GLU A 24 6.40 -1.03 -14.18
CA GLU A 24 6.68 -2.45 -14.29
C GLU A 24 6.47 -3.16 -12.95
N ALA A 25 6.88 -2.52 -11.85
CA ALA A 25 6.66 -3.05 -10.50
C ALA A 25 5.16 -3.17 -10.20
N ILE A 26 4.37 -2.16 -10.58
CA ILE A 26 2.92 -2.17 -10.42
C ILE A 26 2.31 -3.34 -11.19
N ALA A 27 2.78 -3.58 -12.43
CA ALA A 27 2.29 -4.70 -13.23
C ALA A 27 2.53 -6.05 -12.54
N LYS A 28 3.70 -6.24 -11.93
CA LYS A 28 4.02 -7.48 -11.21
C LYS A 28 3.10 -7.68 -10.00
N LEU A 29 2.82 -6.63 -9.27
CA LEU A 29 1.93 -6.72 -8.10
C LEU A 29 0.49 -6.98 -8.53
N ASN A 30 0.05 -6.43 -9.65
CA ASN A 30 -1.26 -6.72 -10.18
C ASN A 30 -1.36 -8.18 -10.65
N GLU A 31 -0.28 -8.77 -11.17
CA GLU A 31 -0.24 -10.21 -11.46
C GLU A 31 -0.43 -11.01 -10.18
N ALA A 32 0.21 -10.60 -9.09
CA ALA A 32 0.05 -11.28 -7.79
C ALA A 32 -1.41 -11.22 -7.33
N LEU A 33 -2.05 -10.06 -7.46
CA LEU A 33 -3.45 -9.89 -7.08
C LEU A 33 -4.41 -10.68 -7.97
N ALA A 34 -4.05 -10.93 -9.22
CA ALA A 34 -4.82 -11.80 -10.09
C ALA A 34 -4.79 -13.26 -9.62
N ILE A 35 -3.70 -13.66 -8.96
CA ILE A 35 -3.57 -14.99 -8.37
C ILE A 35 -4.31 -15.06 -7.03
N ASP A 36 -4.14 -14.03 -6.17
CA ASP A 36 -4.77 -13.98 -4.85
C ASP A 36 -5.16 -12.53 -4.54
N GLU A 37 -6.43 -12.21 -4.72
CA GLU A 37 -6.95 -10.86 -4.50
C GLU A 37 -6.92 -10.41 -3.05
N LYS A 38 -6.63 -11.33 -2.11
CA LYS A 38 -6.51 -11.04 -0.68
C LYS A 38 -5.05 -10.96 -0.21
N PHE A 39 -4.13 -10.89 -1.14
CA PHE A 39 -2.70 -10.79 -0.80
C PHE A 39 -2.39 -9.37 -0.32
N VAL A 40 -2.51 -9.16 0.98
CA VAL A 40 -2.46 -7.83 1.61
C VAL A 40 -1.16 -7.08 1.29
N ARG A 41 -0.02 -7.79 1.31
CA ARG A 41 1.27 -7.15 1.05
C ARG A 41 1.34 -6.49 -0.33
N ALA A 42 0.62 -7.02 -1.32
CA ALA A 42 0.58 -6.40 -2.65
C ALA A 42 -0.10 -5.03 -2.60
N TYR A 43 -1.16 -4.89 -1.83
CA TYR A 43 -1.83 -3.59 -1.69
C TYR A 43 -0.93 -2.56 -1.03
N LEU A 44 -0.20 -2.96 0.01
CA LEU A 44 0.74 -2.06 0.69
C LEU A 44 1.89 -1.65 -0.24
N ALA A 45 2.43 -2.60 -0.99
CA ALA A 45 3.50 -2.32 -1.94
C ALA A 45 3.02 -1.40 -3.06
N LEU A 46 1.80 -1.64 -3.58
CA LEU A 46 1.19 -0.76 -4.58
C LEU A 46 0.98 0.65 -4.03
N SER A 47 0.55 0.76 -2.78
CA SER A 47 0.36 2.07 -2.14
C SER A 47 1.65 2.90 -2.17
N VAL A 48 2.78 2.26 -1.83
CA VAL A 48 4.09 2.92 -1.86
C VAL A 48 4.45 3.35 -3.29
N LEU A 49 4.22 2.48 -4.28
CA LEU A 49 4.55 2.77 -5.68
C LEU A 49 3.73 3.95 -6.23
N TYR A 50 2.43 3.97 -5.95
CA TYR A 50 1.60 5.08 -6.39
C TYR A 50 1.99 6.38 -5.68
N HIS A 51 2.40 6.31 -4.41
CA HIS A 51 2.93 7.48 -3.71
C HIS A 51 4.20 8.00 -4.42
N LYS A 52 5.10 7.11 -4.82
CA LYS A 52 6.32 7.51 -5.54
C LYS A 52 6.01 8.16 -6.89
N LYS A 53 4.89 7.83 -7.49
CA LYS A 53 4.41 8.46 -8.73
C LYS A 53 3.58 9.70 -8.46
N GLU A 54 3.47 10.13 -7.21
CA GLU A 54 2.68 11.29 -6.77
C GLU A 54 1.18 11.13 -7.04
N GLU A 55 0.71 9.89 -7.14
CA GLU A 55 -0.71 9.58 -7.26
C GLU A 55 -1.24 9.28 -5.86
N TYR A 56 -1.44 10.34 -5.10
CA TYR A 56 -1.71 10.24 -3.66
C TYR A 56 -3.07 9.64 -3.33
N VAL A 57 -4.10 10.00 -4.10
CA VAL A 57 -5.44 9.46 -3.87
C VAL A 57 -5.43 7.94 -4.03
N LYS A 58 -4.82 7.46 -5.11
CA LYS A 58 -4.71 6.02 -5.38
C LYS A 58 -3.89 5.31 -4.31
N SER A 59 -2.80 5.93 -3.86
CA SER A 59 -1.95 5.40 -2.80
C SER A 59 -2.76 5.15 -1.52
N VAL A 60 -3.56 6.13 -1.11
CA VAL A 60 -4.39 6.01 0.10
C VAL A 60 -5.47 4.93 -0.09
N GLU A 61 -6.11 4.88 -1.25
CA GLU A 61 -7.14 3.85 -1.51
C GLU A 61 -6.58 2.44 -1.36
N LEU A 62 -5.35 2.21 -1.83
CA LEU A 62 -4.70 0.90 -1.73
C LEU A 62 -4.34 0.56 -0.28
N ALA A 63 -3.86 1.54 0.49
CA ALA A 63 -3.62 1.33 1.91
C ALA A 63 -4.92 1.06 2.67
N GLU A 64 -6.00 1.73 2.30
CA GLU A 64 -7.33 1.47 2.87
C GLU A 64 -7.79 0.04 2.56
N LYS A 65 -7.49 -0.45 1.36
CA LYS A 65 -7.82 -1.83 0.99
C LYS A 65 -7.11 -2.84 1.88
N ALA A 66 -5.84 -2.60 2.20
CA ALA A 66 -5.08 -3.45 3.11
C ALA A 66 -5.74 -3.49 4.50
N VAL A 67 -6.16 -2.33 5.01
CA VAL A 67 -6.85 -2.24 6.30
C VAL A 67 -8.20 -2.95 6.24
N GLU A 68 -8.93 -2.81 5.12
CA GLU A 68 -10.21 -3.50 4.94
C GLU A 68 -10.06 -5.01 5.03
N LEU A 69 -8.99 -5.55 4.46
CA LEU A 69 -8.74 -6.99 4.45
C LEU A 69 -8.24 -7.51 5.80
N GLU A 70 -7.44 -6.72 6.52
CA GLU A 70 -6.92 -7.08 7.84
C GLU A 70 -7.05 -5.88 8.79
N PRO A 71 -8.28 -5.61 9.27
CA PRO A 71 -8.55 -4.38 10.01
C PRO A 71 -7.94 -4.31 11.41
N GLU A 72 -7.51 -5.45 11.95
CA GLU A 72 -6.93 -5.50 13.29
C GLU A 72 -5.40 -5.52 13.28
N ASP A 73 -4.78 -5.45 12.11
CA ASP A 73 -3.34 -5.42 11.99
C ASP A 73 -2.83 -3.99 12.20
N PRO A 74 -2.15 -3.70 13.32
CA PRO A 74 -1.67 -2.35 13.58
C PRO A 74 -0.63 -1.86 12.57
N PHE A 75 0.10 -2.78 11.92
CA PHE A 75 1.02 -2.40 10.87
C PHE A 75 0.28 -1.78 9.68
N ASN A 76 -0.85 -2.38 9.26
CA ASN A 76 -1.65 -1.86 8.15
C ASN A 76 -2.23 -0.49 8.50
N LEU A 77 -2.69 -0.32 9.73
CA LEU A 77 -3.22 0.98 10.20
C LEU A 77 -2.14 2.05 10.23
N SER A 78 -0.93 1.69 10.69
CA SER A 78 0.20 2.63 10.69
C SER A 78 0.60 3.01 9.26
N ALA A 79 0.61 2.03 8.35
CA ALA A 79 0.91 2.29 6.95
C ALA A 79 -0.12 3.25 6.33
N LEU A 80 -1.40 3.04 6.62
CA LEU A 80 -2.46 3.93 6.14
C LEU A 80 -2.24 5.35 6.66
N SER A 81 -1.94 5.49 7.96
CA SER A 81 -1.69 6.81 8.55
C SER A 81 -0.55 7.52 7.84
N VAL A 82 0.56 6.82 7.58
CA VAL A 82 1.72 7.40 6.88
C VAL A 82 1.32 7.85 5.47
N MET A 83 0.61 7.01 4.72
CA MET A 83 0.20 7.37 3.36
C MET A 83 -0.76 8.57 3.35
N CYS A 84 -1.65 8.66 4.35
CA CYS A 84 -2.53 9.82 4.50
C CYS A 84 -1.75 11.10 4.79
N GLN A 85 -0.74 11.03 5.66
CA GLN A 85 0.11 12.20 5.95
C GLN A 85 0.82 12.68 4.67
N ARG A 86 1.35 11.75 3.87
CA ARG A 86 2.02 12.08 2.63
C ARG A 86 1.03 12.62 1.58
N ALA A 87 -0.18 12.08 1.55
CA ALA A 87 -1.22 12.57 0.66
C ALA A 87 -1.62 14.01 1.02
N PHE A 88 -1.67 14.33 2.31
CA PHE A 88 -1.90 15.71 2.73
C PHE A 88 -0.77 16.62 2.27
N GLU A 89 0.47 16.20 2.44
CA GLU A 89 1.62 17.00 2.01
C GLU A 89 1.55 17.31 0.51
N GLY A 90 1.11 16.33 -0.30
CA GLY A 90 1.03 16.49 -1.74
C GLY A 90 -0.20 17.24 -2.23
N THR A 91 -1.36 17.02 -1.61
CA THR A 91 -2.64 17.58 -2.07
C THR A 91 -3.11 18.80 -1.29
N LYS A 92 -2.66 18.93 -0.03
CA LYS A 92 -3.12 19.92 0.94
C LYS A 92 -4.60 19.79 1.30
N ASP A 93 -5.21 18.64 1.01
CA ASP A 93 -6.61 18.36 1.35
C ASP A 93 -6.71 17.90 2.80
N PRO A 94 -7.39 18.64 3.68
CA PRO A 94 -7.46 18.31 5.10
C PRO A 94 -8.17 16.98 5.42
N VAL A 95 -8.89 16.38 4.47
CA VAL A 95 -9.50 15.06 4.69
C VAL A 95 -8.43 14.02 5.06
N TYR A 96 -7.22 14.17 4.53
CA TYR A 96 -6.14 13.21 4.82
C TYR A 96 -5.58 13.36 6.22
N ILE A 97 -5.67 14.55 6.82
CA ILE A 97 -5.31 14.73 8.23
C ILE A 97 -6.26 13.91 9.11
N GLN A 98 -7.56 14.01 8.86
CA GLN A 98 -8.56 13.28 9.63
C GLN A 98 -8.39 11.76 9.45
N LYS A 99 -8.17 11.31 8.22
CA LYS A 99 -7.93 9.88 7.96
C LYS A 99 -6.69 9.36 8.66
N ALA A 100 -5.60 10.16 8.70
CA ALA A 100 -4.37 9.78 9.38
C ALA A 100 -4.60 9.65 10.88
N GLU A 101 -5.30 10.61 11.48
CA GLU A 101 -5.59 10.59 12.92
C GLU A 101 -6.48 9.41 13.29
N ASP A 102 -7.50 9.12 12.48
CA ASP A 102 -8.40 7.99 12.71
C ASP A 102 -7.64 6.66 12.64
N ALA A 103 -6.76 6.50 11.67
CA ALA A 103 -5.96 5.29 11.53
C ALA A 103 -5.02 5.10 12.72
N MET A 104 -4.36 6.17 13.18
CA MET A 104 -3.47 6.11 14.33
C MET A 104 -4.22 5.82 15.62
N ALA A 105 -5.41 6.41 15.78
CA ALA A 105 -6.24 6.15 16.96
C ALA A 105 -6.65 4.67 17.03
N LYS A 106 -7.04 4.08 15.90
CA LYS A 106 -7.37 2.66 15.83
C LYS A 106 -6.16 1.78 16.14
N SER A 107 -5.00 2.14 15.61
CA SER A 107 -3.76 1.40 15.85
C SER A 107 -3.40 1.37 17.33
N ARG A 108 -3.55 2.52 18.01
CA ARG A 108 -3.24 2.61 19.44
C ARG A 108 -4.30 1.95 20.33
N GLY A 109 -5.54 1.87 19.85
CA GLY A 109 -6.64 1.27 20.60
C GLY A 109 -6.63 -0.25 20.58
N MET A 110 -5.78 -0.86 19.78
CA MET A 110 -5.63 -2.33 19.74
C MET A 110 -4.58 -2.84 20.74
#